data_3138cadce150b68d060be6c445007266
#
_entry.id   3138cadce150b68d060be6c445007266
#
_cell.length_a   1.000
_cell.length_b   1.000
_cell.length_c   1.000
_cell.angle_alpha   90.00
_cell.angle_beta   90.00
_cell.angle_gamma   90.00
#
_symmetry.space_group_name_H-M   'P 1'
#
loop_
_entity.id
_entity.type
_entity.pdbx_description
1 polymer ?
#
loop_
_entity_poly.entity_id
_entity_poly.type
_entity_poly.pdbx_seq_one_letter_code
_entity_poly.pdbx_strand_id
1 'polypeptide(L)'
;MMNYNEYLNQLANKFQQMVLRAPKVGDVFTEDFGWVNHRYESSLFRLAHIERYWDKNIEVLHFTTFPHKWSPEPIFGFDVIASKSMITGCYMDLSPGLNDYPFDTGIDFKDRKPLPEWATVFSDKFIMLKPESNEEFIRFCDWVLDKYDWYLNSLLWLERRTVKTDRVIDKQNTYCQIQATNPRTFSALKAKIGEEKARYFMENILFPKI
;
A
#
# COMPACT_ATOMS: atom_id res chain seq x y z
N MET A 1 7.26 26.36 1.67
CA MET A 1 6.67 25.25 2.46
C MET A 1 6.04 24.29 1.46
N MET A 2 6.30 22.97 1.58
CA MET A 2 5.77 21.96 0.66
C MET A 2 4.23 21.88 0.80
N ASN A 3 3.54 21.83 -0.34
CA ASN A 3 2.11 21.51 -0.38
C ASN A 3 1.96 19.98 -0.46
N TYR A 4 1.73 19.33 0.68
CA TYR A 4 1.64 17.87 0.76
C TYR A 4 0.46 17.32 -0.05
N ASN A 5 -0.68 18.03 -0.11
CA ASN A 5 -1.82 17.57 -0.93
C ASN A 5 -1.42 17.45 -2.40
N GLU A 6 -0.81 18.49 -2.94
CA GLU A 6 -0.34 18.52 -4.33
C GLU A 6 0.71 17.42 -4.57
N TYR A 7 1.70 17.30 -3.67
CA TYR A 7 2.75 16.30 -3.82
C TYR A 7 2.21 14.87 -3.79
N LEU A 8 1.32 14.56 -2.84
CA LEU A 8 0.71 13.23 -2.74
C LEU A 8 -0.21 12.91 -3.94
N ASN A 9 -0.86 13.92 -4.53
CA ASN A 9 -1.60 13.74 -5.78
C ASN A 9 -0.66 13.44 -6.96
N GLN A 10 0.48 14.14 -7.06
CA GLN A 10 1.49 13.83 -8.07
C GLN A 10 2.07 12.43 -7.88
N LEU A 11 2.34 12.01 -6.64
CA LEU A 11 2.83 10.68 -6.33
C LEU A 11 1.80 9.58 -6.66
N ALA A 12 0.52 9.80 -6.32
CA ALA A 12 -0.57 8.92 -6.69
C ALA A 12 -0.68 8.77 -8.22
N ASN A 13 -0.53 9.88 -8.97
CA ASN A 13 -0.53 9.87 -10.43
C ASN A 13 0.66 9.07 -10.99
N LYS A 14 1.86 9.14 -10.38
CA LYS A 14 3.00 8.32 -10.81
C LYS A 14 2.69 6.82 -10.63
N PHE A 15 2.17 6.38 -9.47
CA PHE A 15 1.73 5.00 -9.29
C PHE A 15 0.64 4.61 -10.29
N GLN A 16 -0.33 5.49 -10.51
CA GLN A 16 -1.38 5.27 -11.50
C GLN A 16 -0.79 5.04 -12.90
N GLN A 17 0.17 5.84 -13.32
CA GLN A 17 0.85 5.68 -14.63
C GLN A 17 1.58 4.33 -14.74
N MET A 18 2.18 3.84 -13.65
CA MET A 18 2.85 2.54 -13.63
C MET A 18 1.87 1.37 -13.79
N VAL A 19 0.64 1.50 -13.29
CA VAL A 19 -0.42 0.49 -13.40
C VAL A 19 -1.36 0.69 -14.58
N LEU A 20 -1.31 1.81 -15.31
CA LEU A 20 -2.25 2.20 -16.38
C LEU A 20 -2.28 1.27 -17.60
N ARG A 21 -1.34 0.34 -17.73
CA ARG A 21 -1.42 -0.74 -18.72
C ARG A 21 -2.47 -1.80 -18.33
N ALA A 22 -3.00 -1.73 -17.12
CA ALA A 22 -4.02 -2.59 -16.59
C ALA A 22 -5.41 -1.95 -16.73
N PRO A 23 -6.46 -2.71 -17.06
CA PRO A 23 -7.83 -2.21 -17.08
C PRO A 23 -8.25 -1.74 -15.68
N LYS A 24 -8.91 -0.59 -15.61
CA LYS A 24 -9.51 -0.08 -14.39
C LYS A 24 -10.75 -0.89 -14.04
N VAL A 25 -10.82 -1.44 -12.83
CA VAL A 25 -11.96 -2.24 -12.36
C VAL A 25 -13.11 -1.38 -11.83
N GLY A 26 -12.89 -0.08 -11.71
CA GLY A 26 -13.88 0.92 -11.28
C GLY A 26 -13.38 1.80 -10.15
N ASP A 27 -14.05 2.95 -10.00
CA ASP A 27 -13.89 3.79 -8.83
C ASP A 27 -14.85 3.26 -7.76
N VAL A 28 -14.29 2.95 -6.61
CA VAL A 28 -15.08 2.39 -5.51
C VAL A 28 -15.00 3.35 -4.34
N PHE A 29 -16.16 3.73 -3.79
CA PHE A 29 -16.21 4.53 -2.58
C PHE A 29 -15.61 5.93 -2.73
N THR A 30 -16.11 6.71 -3.71
CA THR A 30 -15.85 8.15 -3.75
C THR A 30 -16.91 8.86 -2.90
N GLU A 31 -16.48 9.54 -1.86
CA GLU A 31 -17.33 10.38 -1.02
C GLU A 31 -17.03 11.86 -1.29
N ASP A 32 -17.99 12.75 -1.11
CA ASP A 32 -17.89 14.19 -1.42
C ASP A 32 -16.87 14.97 -0.57
N PHE A 33 -16.21 14.32 0.38
CA PHE A 33 -15.27 14.96 1.32
C PHE A 33 -13.78 14.67 1.03
N GLY A 34 -13.40 14.58 -0.24
CA GLY A 34 -11.99 14.45 -0.60
C GLY A 34 -11.45 13.04 -0.44
N TRP A 35 -12.19 12.02 -0.89
CA TRP A 35 -11.78 10.64 -0.86
C TRP A 35 -11.93 9.98 -2.23
N VAL A 36 -10.84 9.47 -2.78
CA VAL A 36 -10.79 8.85 -4.11
C VAL A 36 -10.11 7.49 -4.01
N ASN A 37 -10.73 6.49 -4.62
CA ASN A 37 -10.25 5.12 -4.66
C ASN A 37 -10.23 4.60 -6.11
N HIS A 38 -9.06 4.22 -6.61
CA HIS A 38 -8.86 3.64 -7.92
C HIS A 38 -8.38 2.21 -7.82
N ARG A 39 -9.01 1.29 -8.54
CA ARG A 39 -8.67 -0.13 -8.55
C ARG A 39 -8.35 -0.60 -9.96
N TYR A 40 -7.30 -1.42 -10.09
CA TYR A 40 -6.80 -1.95 -11.34
C TYR A 40 -6.55 -3.45 -11.21
N GLU A 41 -6.78 -4.20 -12.30
CA GLU A 41 -6.44 -5.62 -12.44
C GLU A 41 -5.62 -5.83 -13.72
N SER A 42 -4.75 -6.84 -13.73
CA SER A 42 -3.96 -7.21 -14.90
C SER A 42 -3.63 -8.70 -14.88
N SER A 43 -2.90 -9.20 -15.88
CA SER A 43 -2.35 -10.55 -15.84
C SER A 43 -1.26 -10.73 -14.78
N LEU A 44 -0.69 -9.64 -14.26
CA LEU A 44 0.41 -9.65 -13.28
C LEU A 44 -0.08 -9.63 -11.84
N PHE A 45 -1.14 -8.91 -11.58
CA PHE A 45 -1.70 -8.72 -10.23
C PHE A 45 -3.22 -8.79 -10.27
N ARG A 46 -3.80 -9.37 -9.21
CA ARG A 46 -5.25 -9.44 -9.06
C ARG A 46 -5.88 -8.12 -8.62
N LEU A 47 -5.08 -7.24 -8.02
CA LEU A 47 -5.53 -5.93 -7.56
C LEU A 47 -4.33 -5.01 -7.37
N ALA A 48 -4.39 -3.80 -7.94
CA ALA A 48 -3.65 -2.64 -7.47
C ALA A 48 -4.66 -1.59 -7.03
N HIS A 49 -4.52 -1.08 -5.81
CA HIS A 49 -5.43 -0.12 -5.21
C HIS A 49 -4.68 1.14 -4.82
N ILE A 50 -5.16 2.28 -5.30
CA ILE A 50 -4.65 3.62 -4.98
C ILE A 50 -5.77 4.36 -4.25
N GLU A 51 -5.54 4.72 -3.00
CA GLU A 51 -6.44 5.53 -2.20
C GLU A 51 -5.80 6.89 -1.92
N ARG A 52 -6.55 7.95 -2.18
CA ARG A 52 -6.24 9.31 -1.73
C ARG A 52 -7.37 9.81 -0.84
N TYR A 53 -7.01 10.19 0.37
CA TYR A 53 -7.90 10.86 1.30
C TYR A 53 -7.30 12.20 1.73
N TRP A 54 -8.13 13.24 1.80
CA TRP A 54 -7.72 14.55 2.34
C TRP A 54 -8.87 15.27 2.99
N ASP A 55 -8.61 15.92 4.09
CA ASP A 55 -9.50 16.86 4.75
C ASP A 55 -8.73 18.08 5.28
N LYS A 56 -9.36 18.88 6.14
CA LYS A 56 -8.72 20.06 6.73
C LYS A 56 -7.52 19.75 7.64
N ASN A 57 -7.36 18.52 8.11
CA ASN A 57 -6.37 18.14 9.12
C ASN A 57 -5.34 17.14 8.61
N ILE A 58 -5.71 16.25 7.69
CA ILE A 58 -4.92 15.09 7.31
C ILE A 58 -4.96 14.85 5.80
N GLU A 59 -3.86 14.34 5.30
CA GLU A 59 -3.66 13.87 3.93
C GLU A 59 -3.16 12.42 3.99
N VAL A 60 -3.76 11.54 3.22
CA VAL A 60 -3.35 10.13 3.15
C VAL A 60 -3.15 9.72 1.68
N LEU A 61 -2.08 9.01 1.41
CA LEU A 61 -1.91 8.20 0.22
C LEU A 61 -1.68 6.77 0.69
N HIS A 62 -2.57 5.87 0.30
CA HIS A 62 -2.38 4.43 0.44
C HIS A 62 -2.25 3.80 -0.94
N PHE A 63 -1.30 2.90 -1.09
CA PHE A 63 -1.10 2.15 -2.32
C PHE A 63 -0.73 0.70 -2.01
N THR A 64 -1.50 -0.24 -2.57
CA THR A 64 -1.27 -1.67 -2.37
C THR A 64 -1.39 -2.42 -3.70
N THR A 65 -0.49 -3.39 -3.93
CA THR A 65 -0.60 -4.32 -5.05
C THR A 65 -0.58 -5.75 -4.56
N PHE A 66 -1.64 -6.48 -4.85
CA PHE A 66 -1.79 -7.91 -4.58
C PHE A 66 -1.43 -8.69 -5.84
N PRO A 67 -0.37 -9.50 -5.83
CA PRO A 67 -0.03 -10.34 -6.97
C PRO A 67 -1.13 -11.37 -7.23
N HIS A 68 -1.12 -12.00 -8.40
CA HIS A 68 -2.06 -13.06 -8.71
C HIS A 68 -1.90 -14.28 -7.80
N LYS A 69 -2.98 -15.06 -7.63
CA LYS A 69 -3.01 -16.28 -6.78
C LYS A 69 -2.00 -17.37 -7.17
N TRP A 70 -1.43 -17.32 -8.36
CA TRP A 70 -0.36 -18.22 -8.81
C TRP A 70 1.04 -17.62 -8.66
N SER A 71 1.15 -16.36 -8.31
CA SER A 71 2.44 -15.69 -8.12
C SER A 71 2.94 -15.86 -6.69
N PRO A 72 4.18 -16.33 -6.50
CA PRO A 72 4.79 -16.45 -5.17
C PRO A 72 5.23 -15.11 -4.57
N GLU A 73 5.05 -14.04 -5.33
CA GLU A 73 5.53 -12.72 -4.98
C GLU A 73 4.82 -12.14 -3.75
N PRO A 74 5.48 -11.25 -3.01
CA PRO A 74 4.87 -10.58 -1.87
C PRO A 74 3.80 -9.57 -2.30
N ILE A 75 2.97 -9.16 -1.35
CA ILE A 75 2.10 -8.00 -1.47
C ILE A 75 2.97 -6.75 -1.29
N PHE A 76 2.87 -5.81 -2.24
CA PHE A 76 3.50 -4.50 -2.11
C PHE A 76 2.55 -3.56 -1.38
N GLY A 77 3.01 -2.92 -0.30
CA GLY A 77 2.26 -1.93 0.46
C GLY A 77 3.06 -0.65 0.67
N PHE A 78 2.41 0.49 0.49
CA PHE A 78 2.98 1.82 0.70
C PHE A 78 1.93 2.77 1.25
N ASP A 79 2.29 3.51 2.31
CA ASP A 79 1.43 4.52 2.91
C ASP A 79 2.22 5.80 3.22
N VAL A 80 1.55 6.93 3.03
CA VAL A 80 1.99 8.23 3.55
C VAL A 80 0.84 8.89 4.28
N ILE A 81 1.11 9.37 5.47
CA ILE A 81 0.19 10.16 6.27
C ILE A 81 0.85 11.51 6.57
N ALA A 82 0.17 12.58 6.21
CA ALA A 82 0.63 13.95 6.45
C ALA A 82 -0.42 14.76 7.21
N SER A 83 0.04 15.69 8.02
CA SER A 83 -0.74 16.83 8.48
C SER A 83 -0.58 18.00 7.50
N LYS A 84 -1.19 19.14 7.77
CA LYS A 84 -0.99 20.35 6.94
C LYS A 84 0.46 20.86 6.91
N SER A 85 1.24 20.55 7.93
CA SER A 85 2.58 21.14 8.12
C SER A 85 3.73 20.13 8.06
N MET A 86 3.45 18.83 8.16
CA MET A 86 4.50 17.81 8.22
C MET A 86 4.00 16.41 7.85
N ILE A 87 4.90 15.57 7.38
CA ILE A 87 4.67 14.13 7.27
C ILE A 87 4.67 13.52 8.67
N THR A 88 3.62 12.77 9.00
CA THR A 88 3.47 12.13 10.30
C THR A 88 3.89 10.66 10.28
N GLY A 89 3.91 10.05 9.09
CA GLY A 89 4.39 8.69 8.89
C GLY A 89 4.47 8.31 7.43
N CYS A 90 5.50 7.53 7.09
CA CYS A 90 5.67 6.84 5.83
C CYS A 90 5.89 5.36 6.11
N TYR A 91 5.26 4.50 5.34
CA TYR A 91 5.31 3.06 5.53
C TYR A 91 5.54 2.36 4.19
N MET A 92 6.37 1.33 4.18
CA MET A 92 6.57 0.49 3.01
C MET A 92 6.90 -0.93 3.43
N ASP A 93 6.28 -1.90 2.78
CA ASP A 93 6.59 -3.30 2.96
C ASP A 93 6.42 -4.12 1.67
N LEU A 94 7.16 -5.21 1.61
CA LEU A 94 6.89 -6.36 0.78
C LEU A 94 6.44 -7.48 1.73
N SER A 95 5.15 -7.53 2.03
CA SER A 95 4.60 -8.49 2.97
C SER A 95 4.83 -9.92 2.50
N PRO A 96 5.13 -10.87 3.41
CA PRO A 96 5.71 -12.14 3.06
C PRO A 96 4.98 -12.89 1.94
N GLY A 97 5.66 -13.07 0.81
CA GLY A 97 5.30 -14.00 -0.25
C GLY A 97 5.75 -15.43 0.09
N LEU A 98 5.82 -16.32 -0.88
CA LEU A 98 6.41 -17.65 -0.72
C LEU A 98 7.93 -17.63 -0.89
N ASN A 99 8.48 -16.61 -1.50
CA ASN A 99 9.90 -16.41 -1.70
C ASN A 99 10.44 -15.39 -0.69
N ASP A 100 11.61 -15.67 -0.13
CA ASP A 100 12.39 -14.67 0.57
C ASP A 100 12.99 -13.72 -0.46
N TYR A 101 12.52 -12.49 -0.45
CA TYR A 101 13.08 -11.45 -1.31
C TYR A 101 14.35 -10.89 -0.67
N PRO A 102 15.47 -10.89 -1.39
CA PRO A 102 16.65 -10.14 -0.99
C PRO A 102 16.39 -8.66 -1.21
N PHE A 103 15.53 -8.08 -0.37
CA PHE A 103 15.21 -6.69 -0.42
C PHE A 103 16.26 -5.93 0.39
N ASP A 104 17.38 -5.63 -0.27
CA ASP A 104 18.34 -4.68 0.29
C ASP A 104 17.73 -3.28 0.16
N THR A 105 17.45 -2.66 1.28
CA THR A 105 16.95 -1.28 1.30
C THR A 105 17.99 -0.33 0.72
N GLY A 106 19.30 -0.63 0.81
CA GLY A 106 20.37 0.20 0.30
C GLY A 106 20.41 1.64 0.82
N ILE A 107 19.38 2.02 1.59
CA ILE A 107 19.18 3.35 2.16
C ILE A 107 19.02 3.19 3.66
N ASP A 108 19.89 3.83 4.42
CA ASP A 108 19.75 3.94 5.87
C ASP A 108 18.78 5.10 6.18
N PHE A 109 17.55 4.74 6.51
CA PHE A 109 16.57 5.68 7.06
C PHE A 109 16.73 5.67 8.57
N LYS A 110 17.18 6.78 9.15
CA LYS A 110 17.59 6.89 10.55
C LYS A 110 16.49 6.57 11.58
N ASP A 111 15.23 6.75 11.24
CA ASP A 111 14.10 6.64 12.17
C ASP A 111 13.23 5.41 11.95
N ARG A 112 13.82 4.25 11.69
CA ARG A 112 13.08 2.99 11.66
C ARG A 112 12.53 2.68 13.05
N LYS A 113 11.21 2.63 13.16
CA LYS A 113 10.55 2.22 14.40
C LYS A 113 10.32 0.71 14.42
N PRO A 114 10.38 0.08 15.60
CA PRO A 114 10.07 -1.35 15.71
C PRO A 114 8.61 -1.59 15.30
N LEU A 115 8.38 -2.76 14.70
CA LEU A 115 7.02 -3.22 14.37
C LEU A 115 6.15 -3.25 15.63
N PRO A 116 4.91 -2.75 15.54
CA PRO A 116 3.92 -2.99 16.60
C PRO A 116 3.62 -4.48 16.73
N GLU A 117 3.31 -4.95 17.95
CA GLU A 117 3.04 -6.36 18.23
C GLU A 117 1.93 -6.99 17.35
N TRP A 118 0.94 -6.19 16.95
CA TRP A 118 -0.14 -6.65 16.06
C TRP A 118 0.27 -6.79 14.59
N ALA A 119 1.42 -6.26 14.20
CA ALA A 119 1.87 -6.15 12.81
C ALA A 119 2.61 -7.41 12.32
N THR A 120 2.12 -8.59 12.69
CA THR A 120 2.76 -9.90 12.44
C THR A 120 2.78 -10.32 10.97
N VAL A 121 2.04 -9.63 10.11
CA VAL A 121 1.97 -9.92 8.67
C VAL A 121 3.01 -9.20 7.84
N PHE A 122 3.67 -8.21 8.43
CA PHE A 122 4.72 -7.48 7.74
C PHE A 122 6.04 -8.27 7.72
N SER A 123 6.88 -7.96 6.76
CA SER A 123 8.21 -8.56 6.66
C SER A 123 9.14 -7.99 7.75
N ASP A 124 10.27 -8.65 7.97
CA ASP A 124 11.38 -8.14 8.80
C ASP A 124 12.02 -6.87 8.21
N LYS A 125 11.68 -6.52 6.97
CA LYS A 125 12.16 -5.35 6.23
C LYS A 125 11.15 -4.21 6.15
N PHE A 126 10.06 -4.33 6.88
CA PHE A 126 9.07 -3.25 6.99
C PHE A 126 9.73 -1.93 7.38
N ILE A 127 9.41 -0.89 6.65
CA ILE A 127 9.89 0.46 6.94
C ILE A 127 8.74 1.27 7.52
N MET A 128 8.96 1.82 8.70
CA MET A 128 8.13 2.82 9.32
C MET A 128 9.00 4.04 9.64
N LEU A 129 8.82 5.09 8.87
CA LEU A 129 9.64 6.30 8.90
C LEU A 129 8.79 7.52 9.25
N LYS A 130 9.32 8.40 10.08
CA LYS A 130 8.86 9.78 10.21
C LYS A 130 9.97 10.69 9.70
N PRO A 131 9.88 11.22 8.45
CA PRO A 131 10.93 12.05 7.87
C PRO A 131 11.20 13.30 8.70
N GLU A 132 12.46 13.63 8.89
CA GLU A 132 12.89 14.86 9.58
C GLU A 132 12.85 16.08 8.65
N SER A 133 12.90 15.86 7.33
CA SER A 133 12.90 16.92 6.33
C SER A 133 12.09 16.55 5.07
N ASN A 134 11.76 17.56 4.26
CA ASN A 134 11.14 17.32 2.96
C ASN A 134 12.06 16.58 1.99
N GLU A 135 13.36 16.81 2.06
CA GLU A 135 14.37 16.15 1.23
C GLU A 135 14.42 14.65 1.55
N GLU A 136 14.38 14.28 2.83
CA GLU A 136 14.31 12.89 3.25
C GLU A 136 13.01 12.23 2.79
N PHE A 137 11.89 12.92 2.92
CA PHE A 137 10.59 12.46 2.42
C PHE A 137 10.59 12.22 0.90
N ILE A 138 11.09 13.18 0.12
CA ILE A 138 11.18 13.05 -1.34
C ILE A 138 12.06 11.85 -1.70
N ARG A 139 13.25 11.76 -1.10
CA ARG A 139 14.18 10.63 -1.31
C ARG A 139 13.53 9.28 -1.00
N PHE A 140 12.74 9.21 0.07
CA PHE A 140 11.99 7.99 0.39
C PHE A 140 10.95 7.66 -0.68
N CYS A 141 10.18 8.65 -1.14
CA CYS A 141 9.16 8.45 -2.18
C CYS A 141 9.77 8.02 -3.51
N ASP A 142 10.88 8.63 -3.93
CA ASP A 142 11.58 8.27 -5.17
C ASP A 142 12.14 6.83 -5.06
N TRP A 143 12.72 6.48 -3.93
CA TRP A 143 13.18 5.12 -3.68
C TRP A 143 12.02 4.11 -3.72
N VAL A 144 10.83 4.43 -3.16
CA VAL A 144 9.65 3.55 -3.21
C VAL A 144 9.18 3.36 -4.65
N LEU A 145 9.19 4.42 -5.49
CA LEU A 145 8.84 4.31 -6.91
C LEU A 145 9.80 3.38 -7.66
N ASP A 146 11.10 3.50 -7.43
CA ASP A 146 12.11 2.60 -8.02
C ASP A 146 11.89 1.15 -7.59
N LYS A 147 11.55 0.92 -6.31
CA LYS A 147 11.24 -0.42 -5.81
C LYS A 147 9.94 -0.97 -6.38
N TYR A 148 8.95 -0.13 -6.63
CA TYR A 148 7.72 -0.57 -7.29
C TYR A 148 7.95 -0.92 -8.76
N ASP A 149 8.75 -0.16 -9.49
CA ASP A 149 9.13 -0.52 -10.87
C ASP A 149 9.86 -1.87 -10.91
N TRP A 150 10.84 -2.08 -10.03
CA TRP A 150 11.51 -3.36 -9.88
C TRP A 150 10.52 -4.49 -9.54
N TYR A 151 9.57 -4.25 -8.62
CA TYR A 151 8.53 -5.22 -8.25
C TYR A 151 7.65 -5.60 -9.44
N LEU A 152 7.18 -4.65 -10.24
CA LEU A 152 6.41 -4.93 -11.45
C LEU A 152 7.22 -5.77 -12.46
N ASN A 153 8.51 -5.47 -12.62
CA ASN A 153 9.39 -6.26 -13.45
C ASN A 153 9.56 -7.69 -12.92
N SER A 154 9.63 -7.88 -11.60
CA SER A 154 9.71 -9.22 -11.01
C SER A 154 8.45 -10.05 -11.29
N LEU A 155 7.26 -9.44 -11.23
CA LEU A 155 6.00 -10.09 -11.59
C LEU A 155 6.00 -10.58 -13.05
N LEU A 156 6.58 -9.81 -13.98
CA LEU A 156 6.71 -10.19 -15.40
C LEU A 156 7.58 -11.43 -15.59
N TRP A 157 8.70 -11.55 -14.87
CA TRP A 157 9.63 -12.67 -15.00
C TRP A 157 9.09 -13.99 -14.44
N LEU A 158 8.12 -13.93 -13.52
CA LEU A 158 7.61 -15.07 -12.78
C LEU A 158 6.34 -15.69 -13.34
N GLU A 159 5.75 -15.13 -14.40
CA GLU A 159 4.62 -15.72 -15.14
C GLU A 159 4.85 -17.21 -15.54
N ARG A 160 6.10 -17.69 -15.43
CA ARG A 160 6.53 -19.03 -15.85
C ARG A 160 6.79 -20.02 -14.71
N ARG A 161 6.59 -19.62 -13.42
CA ARG A 161 6.84 -20.53 -12.30
C ARG A 161 5.54 -21.06 -11.73
N THR A 162 5.32 -22.36 -11.88
CA THR A 162 4.21 -23.09 -11.23
C THR A 162 4.43 -23.15 -9.72
N VAL A 163 3.64 -22.40 -8.97
CA VAL A 163 3.62 -22.44 -7.49
C VAL A 163 2.33 -23.10 -7.04
N LYS A 164 2.35 -23.72 -5.87
CA LYS A 164 1.13 -24.23 -5.23
C LYS A 164 0.21 -23.07 -4.88
N THR A 165 -0.81 -22.86 -5.71
CA THR A 165 -1.78 -21.77 -5.64
C THR A 165 -2.43 -21.66 -4.25
N ASP A 166 -2.77 -22.79 -3.60
CA ASP A 166 -3.40 -22.81 -2.29
C ASP A 166 -2.55 -22.10 -1.23
N ARG A 167 -1.23 -22.30 -1.25
CA ARG A 167 -0.33 -21.63 -0.28
C ARG A 167 -0.24 -20.12 -0.50
N VAL A 168 -0.35 -19.66 -1.75
CA VAL A 168 -0.39 -18.22 -2.06
C VAL A 168 -1.70 -17.63 -1.57
N ILE A 169 -2.83 -18.30 -1.86
CA ILE A 169 -4.16 -17.90 -1.40
C ILE A 169 -4.20 -17.79 0.13
N ASP A 170 -3.72 -18.81 0.83
CA ASP A 170 -3.70 -18.83 2.30
C ASP A 170 -2.90 -17.65 2.87
N LYS A 171 -1.71 -17.37 2.32
CA LYS A 171 -0.89 -16.24 2.76
C LYS A 171 -1.55 -14.89 2.50
N GLN A 172 -2.09 -14.67 1.31
CA GLN A 172 -2.78 -13.43 0.99
C GLN A 172 -4.04 -13.24 1.85
N ASN A 173 -4.83 -14.31 2.05
CA ASN A 173 -6.02 -14.24 2.89
C ASN A 173 -5.68 -13.99 4.36
N THR A 174 -4.59 -14.57 4.87
CA THR A 174 -4.09 -14.30 6.22
C THR A 174 -3.69 -12.83 6.37
N TYR A 175 -2.95 -12.29 5.40
CA TYR A 175 -2.62 -10.86 5.37
C TYR A 175 -3.87 -9.99 5.38
N CYS A 176 -4.83 -10.24 4.48
CA CYS A 176 -6.07 -9.48 4.40
C CYS A 176 -6.87 -9.55 5.71
N GLN A 177 -6.95 -10.74 6.32
CA GLN A 177 -7.67 -10.93 7.58
C GLN A 177 -7.08 -10.12 8.72
N ILE A 178 -5.75 -10.14 8.88
CA ILE A 178 -5.07 -9.41 9.95
C ILE A 178 -5.15 -7.91 9.70
N GLN A 179 -4.92 -7.44 8.47
CA GLN A 179 -5.04 -6.03 8.14
C GLN A 179 -6.46 -5.49 8.30
N ALA A 180 -7.49 -6.28 7.96
CA ALA A 180 -8.89 -5.88 8.17
C ALA A 180 -9.23 -5.68 9.67
N THR A 181 -8.43 -6.22 10.59
CA THR A 181 -8.58 -6.01 12.04
C THR A 181 -7.72 -4.87 12.60
N ASN A 182 -7.00 -4.13 11.74
CA ASN A 182 -6.14 -3.01 12.19
C ASN A 182 -6.97 -1.93 12.92
N PRO A 183 -6.80 -1.77 14.23
CA PRO A 183 -7.67 -0.92 15.03
C PRO A 183 -7.49 0.58 14.72
N ARG A 184 -6.31 0.99 14.25
CA ARG A 184 -6.02 2.40 13.91
C ARG A 184 -6.75 2.81 12.65
N THR A 185 -6.63 2.01 11.59
CA THR A 185 -7.32 2.25 10.31
C THR A 185 -8.83 2.17 10.52
N PHE A 186 -9.31 1.14 11.22
CA PHE A 186 -10.75 1.00 11.51
C PHE A 186 -11.31 2.19 12.29
N SER A 187 -10.63 2.64 13.35
CA SER A 187 -11.09 3.79 14.14
C SER A 187 -11.14 5.08 13.32
N ALA A 188 -10.15 5.32 12.46
CA ALA A 188 -10.11 6.48 11.58
C ALA A 188 -11.27 6.46 10.58
N LEU A 189 -11.49 5.34 9.92
CA LEU A 189 -12.60 5.15 8.97
C LEU A 189 -13.97 5.24 9.67
N LYS A 190 -14.13 4.55 10.81
CA LYS A 190 -15.38 4.58 11.60
C LYS A 190 -15.79 6.01 11.97
N ALA A 191 -14.84 6.85 12.34
CA ALA A 191 -15.09 8.25 12.67
C ALA A 191 -15.56 9.09 11.46
N LYS A 192 -15.27 8.66 10.23
CA LYS A 192 -15.59 9.39 8.99
C LYS A 192 -16.87 8.89 8.30
N ILE A 193 -17.02 7.59 8.21
CA ILE A 193 -18.08 6.95 7.39
C ILE A 193 -19.02 6.03 8.20
N GLY A 194 -18.82 5.95 9.51
CA GLY A 194 -19.59 5.06 10.38
C GLY A 194 -19.05 3.63 10.39
N GLU A 195 -19.50 2.85 11.37
CA GLU A 195 -18.94 1.52 11.65
C GLU A 195 -19.17 0.51 10.53
N GLU A 196 -20.39 0.43 10.01
CA GLU A 196 -20.77 -0.56 8.99
C GLU A 196 -20.01 -0.32 7.69
N LYS A 197 -19.98 0.92 7.20
CA LYS A 197 -19.23 1.29 6.00
C LYS A 197 -17.72 1.11 6.18
N ALA A 198 -17.17 1.42 7.36
CA ALA A 198 -15.77 1.23 7.66
C ALA A 198 -15.37 -0.25 7.62
N ARG A 199 -16.18 -1.13 8.19
CA ARG A 199 -15.96 -2.58 8.14
C ARG A 199 -16.01 -3.10 6.70
N TYR A 200 -17.05 -2.71 5.95
CA TYR A 200 -17.19 -3.08 4.55
C TYR A 200 -15.96 -2.63 3.72
N PHE A 201 -15.52 -1.39 3.92
CA PHE A 201 -14.37 -0.83 3.19
C PHE A 201 -13.08 -1.60 3.50
N MET A 202 -12.81 -1.90 4.76
CA MET A 202 -11.62 -2.66 5.15
C MET A 202 -11.62 -4.08 4.59
N GLU A 203 -12.76 -4.78 4.64
CA GLU A 203 -12.84 -6.19 4.27
C GLU A 203 -12.97 -6.43 2.75
N ASN A 204 -13.59 -5.49 2.02
CA ASN A 204 -13.95 -5.70 0.62
C ASN A 204 -13.22 -4.78 -0.36
N ILE A 205 -12.66 -3.66 0.12
CA ILE A 205 -11.99 -2.67 -0.71
C ILE A 205 -10.49 -2.65 -0.45
N LEU A 206 -10.07 -2.41 0.81
CA LEU A 206 -8.65 -2.35 1.18
C LEU A 206 -7.99 -3.74 1.17
N PHE A 207 -8.64 -4.73 1.81
CA PHE A 207 -8.06 -6.05 2.06
C PHE A 207 -9.00 -7.18 1.60
N PRO A 208 -9.38 -7.21 0.30
CA PRO A 208 -10.29 -8.23 -0.22
C PRO A 208 -9.60 -9.59 -0.26
N LYS A 209 -10.23 -10.60 0.36
CA LYS A 209 -9.78 -12.00 0.26
C LYS A 209 -10.02 -12.56 -1.15
N ILE A 210 -9.31 -13.65 -1.48
CA ILE A 210 -9.52 -14.43 -2.69
C ILE A 210 -10.61 -15.46 -2.44
#